data_1e2e08ddd59d70b8eae1aa164458ff93
#
_entry.id   1e2e08ddd59d70b8eae1aa164458ff93
#
_cell.length_a   1.000
_cell.length_b   1.000
_cell.length_c   1.000
_cell.angle_alpha   90.00
_cell.angle_beta   90.00
_cell.angle_gamma   90.00
#
_symmetry.space_group_name_H-M   'P 1'
#
loop_
_entity.id
_entity.type
_entity.pdbx_description
1 polymer ?
#
loop_
_entity_poly.entity_id
_entity_poly.type
_entity_poly.pdbx_seq_one_letter_code
_entity_poly.pdbx_strand_id
1 'polypeptide(L)'
;HRDAIYYSDSEHAKPTAEIDGRKAAQLMIITGAEEGYITDFPNWENNLKFALLFQKTAEEKYEGLMKPLYFCQRKYNMDLGVCSLLLETGTDANTLDEAMYSGYLTGKVLTEIINAYEEK
;
A
#
# COMPACT_ATOMS: atom_id res chain seq x y z
N HIS A 1 -0.74 -8.00 2.70
CA HIS A 1 -0.48 -8.93 1.61
C HIS A 1 0.99 -8.85 1.19
N ARG A 2 1.48 -9.77 0.39
CA ARG A 2 2.83 -9.74 -0.21
C ARG A 2 2.70 -10.04 -1.69
N ASP A 3 3.34 -9.24 -2.51
CA ASP A 3 3.33 -9.39 -3.96
C ASP A 3 4.31 -10.50 -4.42
N ALA A 4 4.25 -10.85 -5.69
CA ALA A 4 5.22 -11.73 -6.35
C ALA A 4 5.56 -11.12 -7.72
N ILE A 5 6.73 -10.53 -7.81
CA ILE A 5 7.20 -9.87 -9.04
C ILE A 5 8.43 -10.60 -9.56
N TYR A 6 8.33 -11.12 -10.77
CA TYR A 6 9.38 -11.92 -11.40
C TYR A 6 9.98 -11.15 -12.58
N TYR A 7 11.29 -11.13 -12.65
CA TYR A 7 12.04 -10.70 -13.85
C TYR A 7 12.34 -11.90 -14.77
N SER A 8 12.46 -13.09 -14.19
CA SER A 8 12.65 -14.38 -14.87
C SER A 8 12.16 -15.51 -13.95
N ASP A 9 12.18 -16.76 -14.40
CA ASP A 9 11.80 -17.94 -13.61
C ASP A 9 12.64 -18.11 -12.32
N SER A 10 13.80 -17.51 -12.27
CA SER A 10 14.73 -17.60 -11.13
C SER A 10 15.03 -16.28 -10.42
N GLU A 11 14.49 -15.17 -10.91
CA GLU A 11 14.84 -13.84 -10.41
C GLU A 11 13.59 -13.07 -10.00
N HIS A 12 13.45 -12.87 -8.68
CA HIS A 12 12.33 -12.15 -8.06
C HIS A 12 12.75 -10.74 -7.68
N ALA A 13 11.84 -9.78 -7.87
CA ALA A 13 12.05 -8.43 -7.39
C ALA A 13 11.99 -8.37 -5.86
N LYS A 14 12.98 -7.73 -5.26
CA LYS A 14 13.06 -7.47 -3.83
C LYS A 14 13.04 -5.96 -3.56
N PRO A 15 11.87 -5.30 -3.63
CA PRO A 15 11.77 -3.87 -3.39
C PRO A 15 12.08 -3.56 -1.93
N THR A 16 13.14 -2.77 -1.70
CA THR A 16 13.66 -2.48 -0.36
C THR A 16 14.00 -0.99 -0.27
N ALA A 17 13.64 -0.35 0.83
CA ALA A 17 14.05 0.99 1.20
C ALA A 17 14.83 0.96 2.51
N GLU A 18 15.67 1.96 2.74
CA GLU A 18 16.31 2.17 4.03
C GLU A 18 15.61 3.32 4.75
N ILE A 19 14.97 3.02 5.86
CA ILE A 19 14.22 3.97 6.67
C ILE A 19 14.83 3.98 8.08
N ASP A 20 15.29 5.14 8.52
CA ASP A 20 15.93 5.30 9.85
C ASP A 20 17.08 4.29 10.08
N GLY A 21 17.89 4.03 9.02
CA GLY A 21 19.04 3.12 9.09
C GLY A 21 18.67 1.63 9.09
N ARG A 22 17.41 1.28 8.83
CA ARG A 22 16.93 -0.11 8.80
C ARG A 22 16.25 -0.42 7.47
N LYS A 23 16.48 -1.61 6.95
CA LYS A 23 15.84 -2.07 5.72
C LYS A 23 14.37 -2.39 5.94
N ALA A 24 13.53 -1.82 5.10
CA ALA A 24 12.09 -2.06 5.03
C ALA A 24 11.72 -2.59 3.64
N ALA A 25 10.79 -3.51 3.55
CA ALA A 25 10.15 -3.85 2.29
C ALA A 25 9.33 -2.65 1.80
N GLN A 26 9.48 -2.23 0.55
CA GLN A 26 8.65 -1.14 0.03
C GLN A 26 7.18 -1.53 -0.02
N LEU A 27 6.33 -0.56 0.28
CA LEU A 27 4.87 -0.72 0.27
C LEU A 27 4.31 -0.31 -1.10
N MET A 28 3.28 -1.01 -1.55
CA MET A 28 2.49 -0.60 -2.70
C MET A 28 1.01 -0.66 -2.35
N ILE A 29 0.29 0.44 -2.56
CA ILE A 29 -1.16 0.44 -2.45
C ILE A 29 -1.76 0.04 -3.79
N ILE A 30 -2.69 -0.91 -3.75
CA ILE A 30 -3.59 -1.21 -4.85
C ILE A 30 -4.95 -0.64 -4.49
N THR A 31 -5.54 0.13 -5.39
CA THR A 31 -6.91 0.64 -5.26
C THR A 31 -7.65 0.43 -6.57
N GLY A 32 -8.93 0.06 -6.48
CA GLY A 32 -9.74 -0.31 -7.61
C GLY A 32 -10.62 0.82 -8.12
N ALA A 33 -11.08 0.68 -9.35
CA ALA A 33 -12.06 1.57 -9.98
C ALA A 33 -13.26 0.80 -10.49
N GLU A 34 -14.42 1.45 -10.42
CA GLU A 34 -15.60 1.03 -11.18
C GLU A 34 -15.48 1.55 -12.61
N GLU A 35 -14.99 0.71 -13.49
CA GLU A 35 -14.78 1.04 -14.90
C GLU A 35 -14.81 -0.24 -15.76
N GLY A 36 -15.26 -0.09 -16.99
CA GLY A 36 -15.30 -1.20 -17.95
C GLY A 36 -16.26 -2.31 -17.50
N TYR A 37 -15.71 -3.48 -17.22
CA TYR A 37 -16.48 -4.65 -16.76
C TYR A 37 -16.64 -4.72 -15.23
N ILE A 38 -16.04 -3.79 -14.50
CA ILE A 38 -16.17 -3.71 -13.05
C ILE A 38 -17.37 -2.84 -12.71
N THR A 39 -18.40 -3.45 -12.13
CA THR A 39 -19.65 -2.80 -11.69
C THR A 39 -19.88 -3.06 -10.19
N ASP A 40 -20.83 -2.36 -9.58
CA ASP A 40 -21.14 -2.50 -8.14
C ASP A 40 -19.95 -2.21 -7.23
N PHE A 41 -19.31 -1.08 -7.47
CA PHE A 41 -18.18 -0.61 -6.66
C PHE A 41 -18.37 0.85 -6.23
N PRO A 42 -19.45 1.18 -5.51
CA PRO A 42 -19.88 2.58 -5.28
C PRO A 42 -18.89 3.40 -4.46
N ASN A 43 -18.03 2.77 -3.67
CA ASN A 43 -17.08 3.45 -2.78
C ASN A 43 -15.65 3.57 -3.35
N TRP A 44 -15.43 3.26 -4.62
CA TRP A 44 -14.09 3.26 -5.19
C TRP A 44 -13.39 4.64 -5.13
N GLU A 45 -14.14 5.74 -5.30
CA GLU A 45 -13.58 7.09 -5.18
C GLU A 45 -13.14 7.42 -3.74
N ASN A 46 -13.90 6.95 -2.73
CA ASN A 46 -13.52 7.12 -1.33
C ASN A 46 -12.28 6.29 -1.00
N ASN A 47 -12.19 5.08 -1.53
CA ASN A 47 -11.01 4.25 -1.41
C ASN A 47 -9.78 4.92 -2.04
N LEU A 48 -9.94 5.50 -3.24
CA LEU A 48 -8.86 6.24 -3.92
C LEU A 48 -8.41 7.46 -3.11
N LYS A 49 -9.34 8.24 -2.57
CA LYS A 49 -9.01 9.40 -1.69
C LYS A 49 -8.20 8.97 -0.48
N PHE A 50 -8.60 7.88 0.16
CA PHE A 50 -7.86 7.33 1.30
C PHE A 50 -6.49 6.78 0.89
N ALA A 51 -6.41 6.10 -0.26
CA ALA A 51 -5.14 5.63 -0.83
C ALA A 51 -4.15 6.77 -1.07
N LEU A 52 -4.62 7.87 -1.66
CA LEU A 52 -3.79 9.05 -1.92
C LEU A 52 -3.35 9.75 -0.62
N LEU A 53 -4.23 9.82 0.38
CA LEU A 53 -3.88 10.36 1.69
C LEU A 53 -2.79 9.49 2.37
N PHE A 54 -2.96 8.17 2.35
CA PHE A 54 -1.96 7.25 2.89
C PHE A 54 -0.62 7.39 2.15
N GLN A 55 -0.65 7.36 0.82
CA GLN A 55 0.55 7.50 -0.03
C GLN A 55 1.32 8.78 0.31
N LYS A 56 0.61 9.90 0.36
CA LYS A 56 1.21 11.21 0.68
C LYS A 56 1.81 11.21 2.10
N THR A 57 1.04 10.82 3.09
CA THR A 57 1.50 10.81 4.50
C THR A 57 2.72 9.89 4.68
N ALA A 58 2.71 8.73 4.04
CA ALA A 58 3.82 7.80 4.10
C ALA A 58 5.10 8.35 3.45
N GLU A 59 5.00 8.98 2.27
CA GLU A 59 6.15 9.59 1.59
C GLU A 59 6.69 10.81 2.34
N GLU A 60 5.82 11.64 2.91
CA GLU A 60 6.25 12.79 3.73
C GLU A 60 6.97 12.36 5.01
N LYS A 61 6.57 11.23 5.57
CA LYS A 61 7.13 10.71 6.83
C LYS A 61 8.35 9.79 6.62
N TYR A 62 8.31 8.99 5.58
CA TYR A 62 9.29 7.94 5.29
C TYR A 62 9.61 7.91 3.80
N GLU A 63 10.37 8.90 3.34
CA GLU A 63 10.76 9.03 1.93
C GLU A 63 11.33 7.72 1.37
N GLY A 64 10.79 7.29 0.24
CA GLY A 64 11.20 6.08 -0.46
C GLY A 64 10.57 4.79 0.05
N LEU A 65 9.72 4.83 1.10
CA LEU A 65 9.00 3.65 1.58
C LEU A 65 7.96 3.16 0.57
N MET A 66 7.29 4.09 -0.13
CA MET A 66 6.20 3.76 -1.03
C MET A 66 6.68 3.52 -2.46
N LYS A 67 6.16 2.48 -3.10
CA LYS A 67 6.13 2.37 -4.56
C LYS A 67 4.97 3.24 -5.09
N PRO A 68 4.98 3.57 -6.39
CA PRO A 68 3.83 4.23 -7.00
C PRO A 68 2.53 3.46 -6.75
N LEU A 69 1.46 4.18 -6.44
CA LEU A 69 0.14 3.62 -6.25
C LEU A 69 -0.33 2.91 -7.52
N TYR A 70 -0.88 1.71 -7.39
CA TYR A 70 -1.45 0.95 -8.49
C TYR A 70 -2.97 1.10 -8.52
N PHE A 71 -3.45 1.92 -9.45
CA PHE A 71 -4.87 2.13 -9.69
C PHE A 71 -5.33 1.23 -10.83
N CYS A 72 -6.29 0.35 -10.60
CA CYS A 72 -6.62 -0.71 -11.56
C CYS A 72 -8.12 -1.07 -11.59
N GLN A 73 -8.54 -1.73 -12.67
CA GLN A 73 -9.89 -2.27 -12.83
C GLN A 73 -10.02 -3.63 -12.11
N ARG A 74 -9.98 -3.61 -10.78
CA ARG A 74 -10.10 -4.80 -9.92
C ARG A 74 -10.80 -4.44 -8.62
N LYS A 75 -11.59 -5.34 -8.08
CA LYS A 75 -12.23 -5.18 -6.75
C LYS A 75 -11.32 -5.60 -5.61
N TYR A 76 -10.78 -6.80 -5.65
CA TYR A 76 -9.99 -7.37 -4.56
C TYR A 76 -10.65 -7.21 -3.19
N ASN A 77 -11.98 -7.36 -3.12
CA ASN A 77 -12.81 -7.15 -1.93
C ASN A 77 -12.83 -5.70 -1.39
N MET A 78 -12.28 -4.73 -2.12
CA MET A 78 -12.34 -3.32 -1.72
C MET A 78 -13.73 -2.71 -1.92
N ASP A 79 -14.62 -3.39 -2.64
CA ASP A 79 -16.04 -3.05 -2.79
C ASP A 79 -16.87 -3.32 -1.54
N LEU A 80 -16.35 -4.08 -0.57
CA LEU A 80 -17.07 -4.48 0.64
C LEU A 80 -17.12 -3.37 1.71
N GLY A 81 -16.39 -2.29 1.56
CA GLY A 81 -16.36 -1.22 2.55
C GLY A 81 -15.86 0.12 2.02
N VAL A 82 -15.99 1.13 2.86
CA VAL A 82 -15.45 2.48 2.63
C VAL A 82 -14.02 2.54 3.17
N CYS A 83 -13.14 3.26 2.47
CA CYS A 83 -11.71 3.37 2.82
C CYS A 83 -10.99 2.01 2.83
N SER A 84 -11.41 1.11 1.95
CA SER A 84 -10.80 -0.21 1.79
C SER A 84 -9.63 -0.14 0.82
N LEU A 85 -8.50 -0.69 1.22
CA LEU A 85 -7.27 -0.74 0.43
C LEU A 85 -6.69 -2.15 0.44
N LEU A 86 -6.00 -2.50 -0.63
CA LEU A 86 -5.06 -3.61 -0.63
C LEU A 86 -3.64 -3.06 -0.47
N LEU A 87 -2.95 -3.45 0.58
CA LEU A 87 -1.56 -3.06 0.81
C LEU A 87 -0.64 -4.25 0.58
N GLU A 88 0.24 -4.13 -0.40
CA GLU A 88 1.31 -5.08 -0.64
C GLU A 88 2.54 -4.65 0.16
N THR A 89 2.97 -5.51 1.08
CA THR A 89 4.14 -5.29 1.93
C THR A 89 5.33 -6.00 1.31
N GLY A 90 5.97 -5.37 0.35
CA GLY A 90 7.03 -5.96 -0.46
C GLY A 90 6.57 -7.14 -1.29
N THR A 91 7.50 -8.05 -1.54
CA THR A 91 7.28 -9.28 -2.33
C THR A 91 7.69 -10.51 -1.54
N ASP A 92 7.47 -11.68 -2.14
CA ASP A 92 7.93 -12.98 -1.62
C ASP A 92 9.46 -13.06 -1.47
N ALA A 93 10.22 -12.20 -2.18
CA ALA A 93 11.67 -12.11 -2.07
C ALA A 93 12.17 -11.27 -0.88
N ASN A 94 11.33 -10.43 -0.28
CA ASN A 94 11.70 -9.68 0.91
C ASN A 94 11.81 -10.60 2.13
N THR A 95 12.74 -10.29 3.04
CA THR A 95 12.85 -11.02 4.30
C THR A 95 11.66 -10.75 5.21
N LEU A 96 11.44 -11.63 6.18
CA LEU A 96 10.41 -11.44 7.20
C LEU A 96 10.67 -10.16 8.00
N ASP A 97 11.93 -9.89 8.37
CA ASP A 97 12.30 -8.68 9.12
C ASP A 97 12.00 -7.40 8.35
N GLU A 98 12.28 -7.37 7.03
CA GLU A 98 11.93 -6.24 6.17
C GLU A 98 10.41 -6.03 6.11
N ALA A 99 9.63 -7.09 5.96
CA ALA A 99 8.17 -7.02 5.93
C ALA A 99 7.57 -6.61 7.28
N MET A 100 8.09 -7.13 8.39
CA MET A 100 7.66 -6.77 9.74
C MET A 100 7.93 -5.30 10.06
N TYR A 101 9.10 -4.80 9.65
CA TYR A 101 9.43 -3.37 9.84
C TYR A 101 8.49 -2.48 9.03
N SER A 102 8.19 -2.85 7.79
CA SER A 102 7.20 -2.12 6.97
C SER A 102 5.80 -2.15 7.58
N GLY A 103 5.40 -3.25 8.19
CA GLY A 103 4.15 -3.34 8.95
C GLY A 103 4.12 -2.37 10.13
N TYR A 104 5.22 -2.25 10.86
CA TYR A 104 5.38 -1.26 11.94
C TYR A 104 5.25 0.18 11.41
N LEU A 105 5.94 0.50 10.30
CA LEU A 105 5.87 1.82 9.67
C LEU A 105 4.46 2.14 9.16
N THR A 106 3.77 1.15 8.58
CA THR A 106 2.36 1.24 8.18
C THR A 106 1.47 1.66 9.36
N GLY A 107 1.65 1.03 10.51
CA GLY A 107 0.94 1.38 11.74
C GLY A 107 1.19 2.83 12.17
N LYS A 108 2.43 3.31 12.04
CA LYS A 108 2.78 4.71 12.33
C LYS A 108 2.11 5.70 11.39
N VAL A 109 2.04 5.39 10.09
CA VAL A 109 1.34 6.22 9.10
C VAL A 109 -0.15 6.28 9.40
N LEU A 110 -0.78 5.14 9.67
CA LEU A 110 -2.21 5.09 10.02
C LEU A 110 -2.51 5.87 11.29
N THR A 111 -1.68 5.75 12.32
CA THR A 111 -1.82 6.51 13.57
C THR A 111 -1.79 8.01 13.32
N GLU A 112 -0.88 8.48 12.47
CA GLU A 112 -0.80 9.91 12.11
C GLU A 112 -2.06 10.39 11.38
N ILE A 113 -2.55 9.61 10.41
CA ILE A 113 -3.79 9.92 9.69
C ILE A 113 -4.98 10.00 10.64
N ILE A 114 -5.13 9.02 11.54
CA ILE A 114 -6.25 8.95 12.49
C ILE A 114 -6.20 10.12 13.46
N ASN A 115 -5.04 10.41 14.05
CA ASN A 115 -4.87 11.54 14.97
C ASN A 115 -5.19 12.87 14.30
N ALA A 116 -4.71 13.10 13.07
CA ALA A 116 -5.00 14.30 12.32
C ALA A 116 -6.49 14.45 11.97
N TYR A 117 -7.23 13.35 11.88
CA TYR A 117 -8.68 13.35 11.66
C TYR A 117 -9.45 13.66 12.95
N GLU A 118 -9.02 13.13 14.08
CA GLU A 118 -9.66 13.35 15.39
C GLU A 118 -9.47 14.78 15.91
N GLU A 119 -8.40 15.47 15.51
CA GLU A 119 -8.12 16.87 15.89
C GLU A 119 -9.01 17.91 15.15
N LYS A 120 -9.78 17.46 14.18
CA LYS A 120 -10.72 18.32 13.40
C LYS A 120 -12.11 18.34 14.00
#